data_21ad2779ada362bc608432cb6dec2a46
#
_entry.id   21ad2779ada362bc608432cb6dec2a46
#
_cell.length_a   1.000
_cell.length_b   1.000
_cell.length_c   1.000
_cell.angle_alpha   90.00
_cell.angle_beta   90.00
_cell.angle_gamma   90.00
#
_symmetry.space_group_name_H-M   'P 1'
#
loop_
_entity.id
_entity.type
_entity.pdbx_description
1 polymer ?
#
loop_
_entity_poly.entity_id
_entity_poly.type
_entity_poly.pdbx_seq_one_letter_code
_entity_poly.pdbx_strand_id
1 'polypeptide(L)'
;MDLINATSLKRRTYQIDVKCSLLWECALGIAAVTNTPLLDSLEKPMQYWRTVRDSFSEEMRQQLGLVEKHNTWKALLQVLHQRDFLDLEDFAAFVHSLDGKEFRYICIPFVGVEEQEIRRDAADGNQEAMEQLQTKTEENPFFPRYIEYICKVAVEDLKRHLVAVMTGWYDAIIAPDKENVQKILHTDIEAKWLAKEKMPSEALVSWATSGINYAAEPGVHRVLLIPHMIYRPWSIVADLEGTKVFYYPVANESIAPEDPYMPNDFLVLRHKALGDEMRLRMVKLLFEKSRSLNELTGLLKLGKSTIHHHLKILRSAKLVEVKNSCYVLKQHALFSLSEELELYIHQD
;
A
#
# COMPACT_ATOMS: atom_id res chain seq x y z
N MET A 1 1.66 52.96 -12.39
CA MET A 1 1.54 52.06 -11.23
C MET A 1 1.51 50.66 -11.78
N ASP A 2 2.68 50.09 -12.01
CA ASP A 2 2.85 48.82 -12.66
C ASP A 2 2.54 47.71 -11.64
N LEU A 3 1.45 46.99 -11.89
CA LEU A 3 1.12 45.78 -11.17
C LEU A 3 2.18 44.73 -11.51
N ILE A 4 3.04 44.44 -10.57
CA ILE A 4 4.00 43.36 -10.62
C ILE A 4 3.22 42.06 -10.89
N ASN A 5 3.37 41.55 -12.10
CA ASN A 5 2.96 40.18 -12.42
C ASN A 5 3.75 39.24 -11.51
N ALA A 6 3.15 38.86 -10.39
CA ALA A 6 3.64 37.76 -9.58
C ALA A 6 3.51 36.50 -10.43
N THR A 7 4.60 36.14 -11.10
CA THR A 7 4.76 34.81 -11.66
C THR A 7 4.43 33.83 -10.58
N SER A 8 3.29 33.15 -10.70
CA SER A 8 2.90 32.07 -9.82
C SER A 8 3.93 30.95 -10.03
N LEU A 9 5.01 30.99 -9.25
CA LEU A 9 5.85 29.82 -9.05
C LEU A 9 4.89 28.71 -8.61
N LYS A 10 4.81 27.63 -9.40
CA LYS A 10 4.05 26.44 -9.06
C LYS A 10 4.43 26.07 -7.63
N ARG A 11 3.52 26.27 -6.69
CA ARG A 11 3.76 26.01 -5.28
C ARG A 11 3.91 24.50 -5.16
N ARG A 12 5.16 24.00 -5.08
CA ARG A 12 5.42 22.61 -4.74
C ARG A 12 5.05 22.47 -3.27
N THR A 13 3.96 21.78 -3.01
CA THR A 13 3.46 21.58 -1.64
C THR A 13 4.31 20.57 -0.89
N TYR A 14 4.86 19.57 -1.58
CA TYR A 14 5.81 18.57 -1.09
C TYR A 14 6.73 18.11 -2.22
N GLN A 15 7.89 17.57 -1.88
CA GLN A 15 8.78 16.91 -2.83
C GLN A 15 8.28 15.47 -3.07
N ILE A 16 8.42 15.00 -4.30
CA ILE A 16 8.12 13.60 -4.64
C ILE A 16 9.42 12.89 -4.94
N ASP A 17 9.61 11.74 -4.27
CA ASP A 17 10.61 10.75 -4.60
C ASP A 17 9.92 9.49 -5.12
N VAL A 18 10.53 8.84 -6.11
CA VAL A 18 10.07 7.57 -6.64
C VAL A 18 11.20 6.57 -6.48
N LYS A 19 10.96 5.47 -5.81
CA LYS A 19 11.95 4.42 -5.54
C LYS A 19 11.36 3.05 -5.79
N CYS A 20 12.17 2.10 -6.29
CA CYS A 20 11.79 0.70 -6.34
C CYS A 20 12.89 -0.20 -5.78
N SER A 21 12.52 -1.36 -5.30
CA SER A 21 13.42 -2.43 -4.90
C SER A 21 12.64 -3.73 -4.87
N LEU A 22 13.30 -4.82 -5.22
CA LEU A 22 12.75 -6.18 -5.07
C LEU A 22 12.44 -6.52 -3.61
N LEU A 23 13.10 -5.88 -2.65
CA LEU A 23 12.84 -6.08 -1.23
C LEU A 23 11.48 -5.49 -0.80
N TRP A 24 11.03 -4.39 -1.43
CA TRP A 24 9.65 -3.88 -1.23
C TRP A 24 8.62 -4.87 -1.75
N GLU A 25 8.87 -5.46 -2.92
CA GLU A 25 8.02 -6.50 -3.50
C GLU A 25 7.95 -7.73 -2.59
N CYS A 26 9.10 -8.15 -1.99
CA CYS A 26 9.14 -9.20 -0.97
C CYS A 26 8.24 -8.88 0.23
N ALA A 27 8.47 -7.74 0.87
CA ALA A 27 7.75 -7.36 2.09
C ALA A 27 6.23 -7.25 1.84
N LEU A 28 5.82 -6.72 0.69
CA LEU A 28 4.42 -6.65 0.28
C LEU A 28 3.84 -8.02 -0.07
N GLY A 29 4.61 -8.91 -0.68
CA GLY A 29 4.20 -10.30 -0.94
C GLY A 29 3.97 -11.09 0.35
N ILE A 30 4.86 -10.94 1.32
CA ILE A 30 4.72 -11.51 2.67
C ILE A 30 3.45 -10.96 3.34
N ALA A 31 3.22 -9.64 3.27
CA ALA A 31 2.01 -9.02 3.80
C ALA A 31 0.74 -9.54 3.11
N ALA A 32 0.77 -9.75 1.80
CA ALA A 32 -0.37 -10.26 1.04
C ALA A 32 -0.71 -11.71 1.44
N VAL A 33 0.27 -12.62 1.39
CA VAL A 33 0.02 -14.04 1.65
C VAL A 33 -0.42 -14.34 3.08
N THR A 34 -0.04 -13.50 4.03
CA THR A 34 -0.42 -13.61 5.45
C THR A 34 -1.71 -12.87 5.81
N ASN A 35 -2.34 -12.18 4.85
CA ASN A 35 -3.64 -11.52 5.04
C ASN A 35 -4.72 -12.24 4.23
N THR A 36 -5.12 -13.43 4.69
CA THR A 36 -6.10 -14.28 4.01
C THR A 36 -7.38 -13.54 3.55
N PRO A 37 -8.00 -12.65 4.36
CA PRO A 37 -9.18 -11.89 3.92
C PRO A 37 -8.95 -10.95 2.74
N LEU A 38 -7.69 -10.61 2.46
CA LEU A 38 -7.33 -9.72 1.36
C LEU A 38 -7.20 -10.47 0.02
N LEU A 39 -6.77 -11.74 0.06
CA LEU A 39 -6.38 -12.51 -1.13
C LEU A 39 -7.44 -12.53 -2.24
N ASP A 40 -8.73 -12.66 -1.88
CA ASP A 40 -9.84 -12.64 -2.85
C ASP A 40 -9.99 -11.31 -3.61
N SER A 41 -9.33 -10.25 -3.16
CA SER A 41 -9.39 -8.93 -3.78
C SER A 41 -8.12 -8.55 -4.54
N LEU A 42 -7.11 -9.39 -4.48
CA LEU A 42 -5.89 -9.21 -5.25
C LEU A 42 -6.10 -9.69 -6.70
N GLU A 43 -5.30 -9.18 -7.60
CA GLU A 43 -5.35 -9.53 -9.01
C GLU A 43 -4.94 -10.99 -9.25
N LYS A 44 -3.93 -11.47 -8.52
CA LYS A 44 -3.51 -12.86 -8.58
C LYS A 44 -4.63 -13.77 -8.05
N PRO A 45 -5.03 -14.82 -8.79
CA PRO A 45 -6.13 -15.68 -8.37
C PRO A 45 -5.77 -16.50 -7.13
N MET A 46 -6.79 -16.97 -6.39
CA MET A 46 -6.59 -17.80 -5.18
C MET A 46 -5.72 -19.04 -5.44
N GLN A 47 -5.77 -19.62 -6.63
CA GLN A 47 -4.92 -20.76 -7.01
C GLN A 47 -3.43 -20.39 -6.97
N TYR A 48 -3.06 -19.20 -7.44
CA TYR A 48 -1.68 -18.69 -7.33
C TYR A 48 -1.21 -18.66 -5.87
N TRP A 49 -2.03 -18.09 -4.96
CA TRP A 49 -1.68 -17.98 -3.54
C TRP A 49 -1.58 -19.33 -2.84
N ARG A 50 -2.40 -20.31 -3.23
CA ARG A 50 -2.28 -21.70 -2.75
C ARG A 50 -0.97 -22.31 -3.22
N THR A 51 -0.65 -22.22 -4.50
CA THR A 51 0.61 -22.71 -5.06
C THR A 51 1.82 -22.08 -4.37
N VAL A 52 1.78 -20.76 -4.13
CA VAL A 52 2.83 -20.05 -3.38
C VAL A 52 2.98 -20.63 -1.97
N ARG A 53 1.88 -20.79 -1.21
CA ARG A 53 1.93 -21.36 0.13
C ARG A 53 2.46 -22.80 0.14
N ASP A 54 2.06 -23.60 -0.82
CA ASP A 54 2.47 -25.01 -0.94
C ASP A 54 3.95 -25.17 -1.33
N SER A 55 4.55 -24.17 -2.00
CA SER A 55 5.97 -24.18 -2.38
C SER A 55 6.93 -23.97 -1.23
N PHE A 56 6.47 -23.47 -0.09
CA PHE A 56 7.33 -23.17 1.06
C PHE A 56 7.67 -24.41 1.89
N SER A 57 8.91 -24.42 2.43
CA SER A 57 9.33 -25.37 3.44
C SER A 57 8.48 -25.26 4.71
N GLU A 58 8.51 -26.29 5.56
CA GLU A 58 7.84 -26.25 6.85
C GLU A 58 8.34 -25.10 7.74
N GLU A 59 9.65 -24.87 7.72
CA GLU A 59 10.28 -23.75 8.44
C GLU A 59 9.74 -22.40 7.97
N MET A 60 9.68 -22.18 6.66
CA MET A 60 9.13 -20.94 6.10
C MET A 60 7.64 -20.78 6.43
N ARG A 61 6.85 -21.86 6.42
CA ARG A 61 5.45 -21.81 6.85
C ARG A 61 5.29 -21.40 8.31
N GLN A 62 6.19 -21.86 9.20
CA GLN A 62 6.22 -21.41 10.59
C GLN A 62 6.56 -19.92 10.71
N GLN A 63 7.52 -19.42 9.93
CA GLN A 63 7.84 -18.01 9.87
C GLN A 63 6.65 -17.17 9.38
N LEU A 64 5.95 -17.59 8.32
CA LEU A 64 4.74 -16.93 7.85
C LEU A 64 3.61 -16.96 8.88
N GLY A 65 3.50 -18.02 9.66
CA GLY A 65 2.56 -18.12 10.80
C GLY A 65 2.84 -17.05 11.87
N LEU A 66 4.11 -16.74 12.15
CA LEU A 66 4.48 -15.64 13.04
C LEU A 66 4.12 -14.28 12.44
N VAL A 67 4.35 -14.09 11.13
CA VAL A 67 3.93 -12.87 10.42
C VAL A 67 2.43 -12.69 10.51
N GLU A 68 1.62 -13.72 10.23
CA GLU A 68 0.16 -13.66 10.28
C GLU A 68 -0.34 -13.33 11.68
N LYS A 69 0.23 -13.97 12.70
CA LYS A 69 -0.17 -13.78 14.11
C LYS A 69 0.17 -12.38 14.64
N HIS A 70 1.33 -11.84 14.27
CA HIS A 70 1.89 -10.63 14.88
C HIS A 70 2.04 -9.45 13.92
N ASN A 71 1.66 -9.60 12.65
CA ASN A 71 1.79 -8.58 11.59
C ASN A 71 3.21 -8.05 11.39
N THR A 72 4.23 -8.89 11.57
CA THR A 72 5.65 -8.48 11.51
C THR A 72 6.11 -8.01 10.13
N TRP A 73 5.29 -8.20 9.08
CA TRP A 73 5.50 -7.56 7.77
C TRP A 73 5.61 -6.03 7.88
N LYS A 74 4.99 -5.40 8.91
CA LYS A 74 5.15 -3.97 9.18
C LYS A 74 6.57 -3.61 9.58
N ALA A 75 7.23 -4.46 10.37
CA ALA A 75 8.64 -4.27 10.74
C ALA A 75 9.54 -4.34 9.51
N LEU A 76 9.28 -5.25 8.56
CA LEU A 76 10.01 -5.30 7.29
C LEU A 76 9.94 -3.96 6.55
N LEU A 77 8.73 -3.40 6.40
CA LEU A 77 8.55 -2.09 5.76
C LEU A 77 9.29 -0.98 6.51
N GLN A 78 9.22 -0.94 7.84
CA GLN A 78 9.91 0.07 8.64
C GLN A 78 11.43 0.00 8.48
N VAL A 79 12.01 -1.20 8.47
CA VAL A 79 13.45 -1.40 8.25
C VAL A 79 13.85 -0.98 6.85
N LEU A 80 13.05 -1.31 5.83
CA LEU A 80 13.33 -0.94 4.43
C LEU A 80 13.32 0.58 4.19
N HIS A 81 12.69 1.37 5.08
CA HIS A 81 12.72 2.82 4.99
C HIS A 81 13.97 3.48 5.58
N GLN A 82 14.83 2.74 6.25
CA GLN A 82 16.00 3.33 6.92
C GLN A 82 17.08 3.78 5.93
N ARG A 83 17.23 3.05 4.84
CA ARG A 83 18.16 3.38 3.75
C ARG A 83 17.81 2.61 2.47
N ASP A 84 18.51 2.91 1.37
CA ASP A 84 18.45 2.10 0.18
C ASP A 84 19.37 0.87 0.36
N PHE A 85 18.84 -0.32 0.10
CA PHE A 85 19.55 -1.59 0.19
C PHE A 85 19.93 -2.07 -1.21
N LEU A 86 21.17 -2.55 -1.35
CA LEU A 86 21.68 -3.07 -2.62
C LEU A 86 21.01 -4.41 -2.98
N ASP A 87 20.89 -5.28 -1.98
CA ASP A 87 20.35 -6.61 -2.11
C ASP A 87 19.89 -7.17 -0.75
N LEU A 88 19.56 -8.45 -0.73
CA LEU A 88 19.11 -9.16 0.46
C LEU A 88 20.21 -9.33 1.52
N GLU A 89 21.46 -9.53 1.09
CA GLU A 89 22.60 -9.71 2.00
C GLU A 89 22.88 -8.39 2.74
N ASP A 90 22.84 -7.27 2.02
CA ASP A 90 22.98 -5.93 2.60
C ASP A 90 21.84 -5.61 3.60
N PHE A 91 20.61 -6.02 3.29
CA PHE A 91 19.49 -5.94 4.24
C PHE A 91 19.74 -6.75 5.51
N ALA A 92 20.14 -8.02 5.36
CA ALA A 92 20.41 -8.92 6.48
C ALA A 92 21.56 -8.38 7.36
N ALA A 93 22.65 -7.94 6.74
CA ALA A 93 23.79 -7.35 7.44
C ALA A 93 23.37 -6.09 8.24
N PHE A 94 22.55 -5.23 7.65
CA PHE A 94 22.02 -4.05 8.34
C PHE A 94 21.18 -4.44 9.55
N VAL A 95 20.21 -5.37 9.40
CA VAL A 95 19.37 -5.82 10.51
C VAL A 95 20.21 -6.36 11.66
N HIS A 96 21.23 -7.16 11.36
CA HIS A 96 22.12 -7.73 12.39
C HIS A 96 23.04 -6.68 13.04
N SER A 97 23.41 -5.61 12.33
CA SER A 97 24.31 -4.55 12.85
C SER A 97 23.64 -3.60 13.82
N LEU A 98 22.32 -3.46 13.78
CA LEU A 98 21.57 -2.54 14.64
C LEU A 98 21.66 -2.97 16.11
N ASP A 99 21.83 -2.03 17.01
CA ASP A 99 21.64 -2.30 18.43
C ASP A 99 20.16 -2.59 18.76
N GLY A 100 19.90 -3.24 19.89
CA GLY A 100 18.58 -3.74 20.21
C GLY A 100 17.52 -2.66 20.41
N LYS A 101 17.91 -1.52 20.98
CA LYS A 101 16.97 -0.41 21.23
C LYS A 101 16.63 0.33 19.94
N GLU A 102 17.66 0.61 19.13
CA GLU A 102 17.50 1.25 17.83
C GLU A 102 16.63 0.38 16.90
N PHE A 103 16.92 -0.93 16.84
CA PHE A 103 16.14 -1.86 16.05
C PHE A 103 14.66 -1.90 16.46
N ARG A 104 14.39 -1.94 17.78
CA ARG A 104 13.02 -1.91 18.29
C ARG A 104 12.31 -0.59 17.97
N TYR A 105 13.01 0.55 18.16
CA TYR A 105 12.49 1.86 17.80
C TYR A 105 12.12 1.96 16.31
N ILE A 106 12.97 1.44 15.41
CA ILE A 106 12.69 1.39 13.97
C ILE A 106 11.41 0.57 13.72
N CYS A 107 11.25 -0.58 14.36
CA CYS A 107 10.11 -1.46 14.15
C CYS A 107 8.79 -0.88 14.68
N ILE A 108 8.80 -0.06 15.75
CA ILE A 108 7.59 0.59 16.26
C ILE A 108 7.10 1.62 15.25
N PRO A 109 5.81 1.62 14.82
CA PRO A 109 5.31 2.50 13.78
C PRO A 109 5.37 3.98 14.20
N PHE A 110 5.56 4.86 13.21
CA PHE A 110 5.35 6.29 13.42
C PHE A 110 3.86 6.56 13.60
N VAL A 111 3.50 7.23 14.68
CA VAL A 111 2.12 7.56 15.04
C VAL A 111 1.89 9.07 15.24
N GLY A 112 2.91 9.88 14.98
CA GLY A 112 2.89 11.32 15.08
C GLY A 112 4.21 11.88 15.63
N VAL A 113 4.46 13.15 15.37
CA VAL A 113 5.70 13.84 15.84
C VAL A 113 5.69 13.97 17.36
N GLU A 114 4.53 14.22 17.95
CA GLU A 114 4.37 14.38 19.40
C GLU A 114 4.61 13.08 20.18
N GLU A 115 4.55 11.92 19.49
CA GLU A 115 4.65 10.59 20.10
C GLU A 115 6.06 9.99 20.01
N GLN A 116 7.02 10.73 19.49
CA GLN A 116 8.38 10.21 19.27
C GLN A 116 9.12 9.88 20.58
N GLU A 117 8.87 10.62 21.65
CA GLU A 117 9.43 10.33 22.97
C GLU A 117 8.84 9.04 23.54
N ILE A 118 7.52 8.90 23.50
CA ILE A 118 6.81 7.68 23.94
C ILE A 118 7.29 6.45 23.13
N ARG A 119 7.54 6.61 21.82
CA ARG A 119 8.09 5.54 20.98
C ARG A 119 9.50 5.10 21.46
N ARG A 120 10.36 6.04 21.83
CA ARG A 120 11.69 5.74 22.37
C ARG A 120 11.60 5.00 23.70
N ASP A 121 10.76 5.48 24.61
CA ASP A 121 10.57 4.86 25.91
C ASP A 121 10.02 3.43 25.77
N ALA A 122 9.06 3.21 24.87
CA ALA A 122 8.53 1.88 24.60
C ALA A 122 9.60 0.94 23.99
N ALA A 123 10.47 1.46 23.10
CA ALA A 123 11.60 0.70 22.57
C ALA A 123 12.62 0.32 23.63
N ASP A 124 12.77 1.16 24.66
CA ASP A 124 13.62 0.92 25.83
C ASP A 124 13.01 -0.04 26.87
N GLY A 125 11.78 -0.51 26.61
CA GLY A 125 11.09 -1.49 27.45
C GLY A 125 10.16 -0.87 28.49
N ASN A 126 9.83 0.41 28.41
CA ASN A 126 8.86 1.05 29.29
C ASN A 126 7.44 0.53 28.99
N GLN A 127 6.85 -0.17 29.96
CA GLN A 127 5.52 -0.78 29.84
C GLN A 127 4.41 0.27 29.69
N GLU A 128 4.49 1.38 30.43
CA GLU A 128 3.48 2.43 30.37
C GLU A 128 3.49 3.13 28.99
N ALA A 129 4.67 3.42 28.45
CA ALA A 129 4.81 3.98 27.10
C ALA A 129 4.26 3.04 26.02
N MET A 130 4.48 1.73 26.14
CA MET A 130 3.88 0.74 25.24
C MET A 130 2.34 0.77 25.30
N GLU A 131 1.76 0.79 26.51
CA GLU A 131 0.29 0.82 26.69
C GLU A 131 -0.33 2.13 26.16
N GLN A 132 0.38 3.26 26.29
CA GLN A 132 -0.04 4.53 25.70
C GLN A 132 -0.05 4.47 24.17
N LEU A 133 0.97 3.88 23.52
CA LEU A 133 0.99 3.69 22.08
C LEU A 133 -0.13 2.77 21.61
N GLN A 134 -0.43 1.69 22.35
CA GLN A 134 -1.54 0.81 22.03
C GLN A 134 -2.88 1.54 22.05
N THR A 135 -3.12 2.35 23.10
CA THR A 135 -4.33 3.17 23.22
C THR A 135 -4.46 4.19 22.10
N LYS A 136 -3.38 4.89 21.76
CA LYS A 136 -3.38 5.87 20.66
C LYS A 136 -3.63 5.26 19.29
N THR A 137 -3.38 3.97 19.13
CA THR A 137 -3.53 3.24 17.87
C THR A 137 -4.71 2.26 17.85
N GLU A 138 -5.60 2.32 18.82
CA GLU A 138 -6.72 1.35 19.00
C GLU A 138 -7.68 1.28 17.79
N GLU A 139 -7.83 2.39 17.05
CA GLU A 139 -8.64 2.42 15.84
C GLU A 139 -8.02 1.58 14.69
N ASN A 140 -6.72 1.33 14.75
CA ASN A 140 -6.05 0.48 13.75
C ASN A 140 -6.11 -0.99 14.22
N PRO A 141 -6.75 -1.89 13.48
CA PRO A 141 -6.98 -3.28 13.93
C PRO A 141 -5.69 -4.10 14.12
N PHE A 142 -4.56 -3.61 13.60
CA PHE A 142 -3.28 -4.32 13.62
C PHE A 142 -2.28 -3.76 14.62
N PHE A 143 -2.28 -2.45 14.86
CA PHE A 143 -1.20 -1.80 15.60
C PHE A 143 -1.13 -2.19 17.08
N PRO A 144 -2.19 -2.27 17.86
CA PRO A 144 -2.06 -2.57 19.29
C PRO A 144 -1.33 -3.89 19.59
N ARG A 145 -1.72 -4.97 18.91
CA ARG A 145 -1.06 -6.28 19.06
C ARG A 145 0.33 -6.33 18.48
N TYR A 146 0.56 -5.62 17.37
CA TYR A 146 1.86 -5.53 16.75
C TYR A 146 2.86 -4.79 17.67
N ILE A 147 2.48 -3.64 18.24
CA ILE A 147 3.29 -2.86 19.17
C ILE A 147 3.64 -3.70 20.40
N GLU A 148 2.66 -4.39 20.98
CA GLU A 148 2.89 -5.29 22.11
C GLU A 148 3.95 -6.35 21.78
N TYR A 149 3.82 -7.01 20.64
CA TYR A 149 4.77 -8.04 20.23
C TYR A 149 6.18 -7.47 20.03
N ILE A 150 6.32 -6.35 19.31
CA ILE A 150 7.63 -5.71 19.06
C ILE A 150 8.31 -5.29 20.38
N CYS A 151 7.56 -4.78 21.34
CA CYS A 151 8.13 -4.36 22.63
C CYS A 151 8.54 -5.55 23.53
N LYS A 152 7.87 -6.69 23.43
CA LYS A 152 8.10 -7.85 24.32
C LYS A 152 8.99 -8.94 23.76
N VAL A 153 9.07 -9.11 22.44
CA VAL A 153 9.87 -10.17 21.82
C VAL A 153 11.37 -9.92 22.05
N ALA A 154 12.14 -10.98 22.21
CA ALA A 154 13.59 -10.88 22.27
C ALA A 154 14.12 -10.32 20.93
N VAL A 155 14.99 -9.31 20.99
CA VAL A 155 15.48 -8.59 19.81
C VAL A 155 16.13 -9.52 18.79
N GLU A 156 16.97 -10.43 19.26
CA GLU A 156 17.68 -11.38 18.38
C GLU A 156 16.74 -12.39 17.72
N ASP A 157 15.62 -12.74 18.38
CA ASP A 157 14.58 -13.58 17.77
C ASP A 157 13.84 -12.83 16.69
N LEU A 158 13.53 -11.55 16.93
CA LEU A 158 12.87 -10.70 15.93
C LEU A 158 13.78 -10.47 14.71
N LYS A 159 15.07 -10.15 14.91
CA LYS A 159 16.03 -9.99 13.82
C LYS A 159 16.12 -11.26 12.97
N ARG A 160 16.32 -12.42 13.60
CA ARG A 160 16.36 -13.71 12.91
C ARG A 160 15.08 -14.00 12.14
N HIS A 161 13.92 -13.71 12.75
CA HIS A 161 12.61 -13.87 12.11
C HIS A 161 12.47 -13.00 10.85
N LEU A 162 12.78 -11.69 10.94
CA LEU A 162 12.65 -10.79 9.80
C LEU A 162 13.60 -11.17 8.65
N VAL A 163 14.85 -11.54 8.95
CA VAL A 163 15.79 -11.99 7.92
C VAL A 163 15.32 -13.31 7.31
N ALA A 164 14.91 -14.30 8.12
CA ALA A 164 14.49 -15.61 7.63
C ALA A 164 13.25 -15.51 6.71
N VAL A 165 12.24 -14.72 7.08
CA VAL A 165 11.04 -14.59 6.25
C VAL A 165 11.30 -13.83 4.96
N MET A 166 12.18 -12.80 4.99
CA MET A 166 12.61 -12.09 3.77
C MET A 166 13.39 -13.01 2.83
N THR A 167 14.38 -13.75 3.37
CA THR A 167 15.18 -14.67 2.57
C THR A 167 14.33 -15.77 1.96
N GLY A 168 13.51 -16.43 2.77
CA GLY A 168 12.65 -17.52 2.27
C GLY A 168 11.65 -17.07 1.21
N TRP A 169 11.12 -15.86 1.33
CA TRP A 169 10.25 -15.29 0.28
C TRP A 169 11.03 -14.93 -0.97
N TYR A 170 12.18 -14.26 -0.81
CA TYR A 170 13.00 -13.84 -1.92
C TYR A 170 13.42 -15.03 -2.77
N ASP A 171 13.97 -16.07 -2.15
CA ASP A 171 14.49 -17.25 -2.86
C ASP A 171 13.38 -18.03 -3.57
N ALA A 172 12.22 -18.16 -2.95
CA ALA A 172 11.12 -18.94 -3.52
C ALA A 172 10.31 -18.18 -4.58
N ILE A 173 10.12 -16.86 -4.45
CA ILE A 173 9.15 -16.10 -5.25
C ILE A 173 9.83 -15.06 -6.14
N ILE A 174 10.83 -14.33 -5.63
CA ILE A 174 11.45 -13.24 -6.38
C ILE A 174 12.59 -13.73 -7.25
N ALA A 175 13.50 -14.53 -6.72
CA ALA A 175 14.71 -14.96 -7.43
C ALA A 175 14.41 -15.66 -8.77
N PRO A 176 13.37 -16.54 -8.88
CA PRO A 176 13.05 -17.20 -10.13
C PRO A 176 12.63 -16.27 -11.27
N ASP A 177 12.06 -15.10 -10.97
CA ASP A 177 11.54 -14.12 -11.95
C ASP A 177 12.16 -12.71 -11.76
N LYS A 178 13.33 -12.67 -11.11
CA LYS A 178 14.01 -11.44 -10.67
C LYS A 178 14.14 -10.41 -11.79
N GLU A 179 14.66 -10.83 -12.95
CA GLU A 179 14.93 -9.93 -14.06
C GLU A 179 13.66 -9.29 -14.62
N ASN A 180 12.60 -10.08 -14.77
CA ASN A 180 11.31 -9.60 -15.26
C ASN A 180 10.66 -8.65 -14.27
N VAL A 181 10.59 -9.01 -12.98
CA VAL A 181 10.05 -8.12 -11.93
C VAL A 181 10.82 -6.81 -11.88
N GLN A 182 12.15 -6.87 -11.92
CA GLN A 182 12.99 -5.68 -11.89
C GLN A 182 12.76 -4.79 -13.12
N LYS A 183 12.68 -5.39 -14.32
CA LYS A 183 12.38 -4.66 -15.56
C LYS A 183 11.05 -3.91 -15.46
N ILE A 184 9.99 -4.57 -15.02
CA ILE A 184 8.66 -3.96 -14.89
C ILE A 184 8.68 -2.79 -13.89
N LEU A 185 9.29 -2.98 -12.70
CA LEU A 185 9.40 -1.93 -11.70
C LEU A 185 10.19 -0.72 -12.22
N HIS A 186 11.30 -0.95 -12.93
CA HIS A 186 12.09 0.12 -13.55
C HIS A 186 11.32 0.86 -14.64
N THR A 187 10.65 0.16 -15.53
CA THR A 187 9.81 0.77 -16.58
C THR A 187 8.76 1.70 -15.94
N ASP A 188 8.13 1.26 -14.85
CA ASP A 188 7.11 2.06 -14.18
C ASP A 188 7.69 3.33 -13.52
N ILE A 189 8.83 3.24 -12.83
CA ILE A 189 9.43 4.43 -12.20
C ILE A 189 9.97 5.42 -13.21
N GLU A 190 10.51 4.97 -14.35
CA GLU A 190 10.95 5.84 -15.43
C GLU A 190 9.78 6.68 -15.97
N ALA A 191 8.63 6.06 -16.20
CA ALA A 191 7.41 6.77 -16.59
C ALA A 191 6.99 7.83 -15.56
N LYS A 192 7.09 7.51 -14.25
CA LYS A 192 6.76 8.46 -13.17
C LYS A 192 7.78 9.59 -13.06
N TRP A 193 9.06 9.32 -13.31
CA TRP A 193 10.10 10.36 -13.33
C TRP A 193 9.90 11.33 -14.47
N LEU A 194 9.63 10.84 -15.68
CA LEU A 194 9.32 11.70 -16.82
C LEU A 194 8.08 12.56 -16.58
N ALA A 195 7.07 12.02 -15.92
CA ALA A 195 5.87 12.76 -15.60
C ALA A 195 6.07 13.81 -14.49
N LYS A 196 6.99 13.56 -13.54
CA LYS A 196 7.33 14.48 -12.44
C LYS A 196 7.77 15.86 -12.94
N GLU A 197 8.44 15.91 -14.09
CA GLU A 197 8.87 17.19 -14.72
C GLU A 197 7.72 17.96 -15.36
N LYS A 198 6.61 17.28 -15.67
CA LYS A 198 5.52 17.82 -16.50
C LYS A 198 4.27 18.17 -15.73
N MET A 199 4.07 17.61 -14.54
CA MET A 199 2.82 17.77 -13.78
C MET A 199 3.04 18.22 -12.33
N PRO A 200 2.05 18.86 -11.69
CA PRO A 200 2.09 19.19 -10.27
C PRO A 200 2.20 17.95 -9.38
N SER A 201 2.76 18.13 -8.17
CA SER A 201 2.97 17.02 -7.22
C SER A 201 1.69 16.24 -6.90
N GLU A 202 0.58 16.94 -6.64
CA GLU A 202 -0.71 16.31 -6.33
C GLU A 202 -1.27 15.51 -7.52
N ALA A 203 -1.10 16.03 -8.74
CA ALA A 203 -1.52 15.34 -9.95
C ALA A 203 -0.68 14.08 -10.18
N LEU A 204 0.64 14.13 -9.91
CA LEU A 204 1.51 12.98 -10.03
C LEU A 204 1.13 11.89 -9.01
N VAL A 205 0.85 12.24 -7.75
CA VAL A 205 0.38 11.28 -6.75
C VAL A 205 -0.95 10.66 -7.20
N SER A 206 -1.90 11.49 -7.63
CA SER A 206 -3.20 10.99 -8.11
C SER A 206 -3.04 10.04 -9.30
N TRP A 207 -2.20 10.38 -10.26
CA TRP A 207 -1.93 9.54 -11.43
C TRP A 207 -1.21 8.24 -11.04
N ALA A 208 -0.12 8.30 -10.28
CA ALA A 208 0.62 7.11 -9.86
C ALA A 208 -0.22 6.13 -9.03
N THR A 209 -1.05 6.66 -8.13
CA THR A 209 -1.92 5.85 -7.25
C THR A 209 -3.29 5.56 -7.86
N SER A 210 -3.52 6.01 -9.09
CA SER A 210 -4.79 5.86 -9.82
C SER A 210 -5.99 6.42 -9.06
N GLY A 211 -5.83 7.68 -8.62
CA GLY A 211 -6.92 8.48 -8.08
C GLY A 211 -6.93 8.65 -6.56
N ILE A 212 -5.79 8.47 -5.86
CA ILE A 212 -5.67 8.99 -4.49
C ILE A 212 -5.36 10.48 -4.57
N ASN A 213 -6.31 11.31 -4.20
CA ASN A 213 -6.09 12.75 -4.07
C ASN A 213 -5.46 13.02 -2.70
N TYR A 214 -4.19 13.38 -2.70
CA TYR A 214 -3.45 13.70 -1.49
C TYR A 214 -3.13 15.21 -1.48
N ALA A 215 -3.79 15.93 -0.57
CA ALA A 215 -3.46 17.32 -0.29
C ALA A 215 -2.31 17.39 0.73
N ALA A 216 -1.50 18.44 0.67
CA ALA A 216 -0.43 18.62 1.63
C ALA A 216 -0.97 18.68 3.07
N GLU A 217 -0.38 17.87 3.95
CA GLU A 217 -0.65 17.86 5.38
C GLU A 217 0.43 18.64 6.14
N PRO A 218 0.09 19.31 7.26
CA PRO A 218 1.08 19.93 8.12
C PRO A 218 2.14 18.92 8.57
N GLY A 219 3.41 19.29 8.48
CA GLY A 219 4.53 18.42 8.87
C GLY A 219 4.96 17.41 7.80
N VAL A 220 4.22 17.24 6.68
CA VAL A 220 4.63 16.40 5.56
C VAL A 220 5.25 17.26 4.47
N HIS A 221 6.52 17.07 4.21
CA HIS A 221 7.28 17.79 3.17
C HIS A 221 7.78 16.89 2.04
N ARG A 222 7.64 15.58 2.19
CA ARG A 222 8.02 14.56 1.20
C ARG A 222 6.92 13.55 0.98
N VAL A 223 6.74 13.14 -0.28
CA VAL A 223 5.94 11.98 -0.67
C VAL A 223 6.86 10.97 -1.34
N LEU A 224 6.83 9.74 -0.87
CA LEU A 224 7.56 8.63 -1.45
C LEU A 224 6.61 7.70 -2.19
N LEU A 225 6.83 7.51 -3.47
CA LEU A 225 6.09 6.60 -4.34
C LEU A 225 6.90 5.33 -4.56
N ILE A 226 6.32 4.18 -4.25
CA ILE A 226 6.95 2.86 -4.38
C ILE A 226 6.04 1.95 -5.21
N PRO A 227 6.44 1.57 -6.45
CA PRO A 227 5.67 0.65 -7.27
C PRO A 227 5.75 -0.77 -6.72
N HIS A 228 4.68 -1.54 -6.95
CA HIS A 228 4.63 -2.97 -6.66
C HIS A 228 3.73 -3.72 -7.65
N MET A 229 4.00 -5.00 -7.84
CA MET A 229 3.20 -5.92 -8.65
C MET A 229 2.30 -6.82 -7.80
N ILE A 230 2.85 -7.32 -6.69
CA ILE A 230 2.24 -8.42 -5.92
C ILE A 230 0.93 -8.05 -5.24
N TYR A 231 0.76 -6.78 -4.86
CA TYR A 231 -0.39 -6.32 -4.08
C TYR A 231 -1.49 -5.65 -4.92
N ARG A 232 -1.34 -5.72 -6.27
CA ARG A 232 -2.34 -5.17 -7.20
C ARG A 232 -3.75 -5.72 -6.92
N PRO A 233 -4.80 -4.91 -7.04
CA PRO A 233 -4.85 -3.51 -7.50
C PRO A 233 -4.79 -2.46 -6.36
N TRP A 234 -4.42 -2.84 -5.15
CA TRP A 234 -4.48 -1.95 -3.99
C TRP A 234 -3.26 -1.05 -3.87
N SER A 235 -3.50 0.20 -3.47
CA SER A 235 -2.45 1.08 -2.95
C SER A 235 -2.44 0.99 -1.43
N ILE A 236 -1.25 0.98 -0.84
CA ILE A 236 -1.04 0.99 0.61
C ILE A 236 -0.46 2.34 0.97
N VAL A 237 -0.96 2.94 2.06
CA VAL A 237 -0.47 4.23 2.56
C VAL A 237 0.19 4.00 3.90
N ALA A 238 1.34 4.64 4.09
CA ALA A 238 2.05 4.63 5.35
C ALA A 238 2.57 6.03 5.69
N ASP A 239 2.73 6.29 6.98
CA ASP A 239 3.28 7.53 7.51
C ASP A 239 4.65 7.26 8.13
N LEU A 240 5.61 8.13 7.76
CA LEU A 240 6.91 8.25 8.39
C LEU A 240 7.09 9.70 8.81
N GLU A 241 8.05 9.97 9.65
CA GLU A 241 8.36 11.34 10.04
C GLU A 241 8.63 12.21 8.81
N GLY A 242 7.83 13.26 8.63
CA GLY A 242 7.91 14.20 7.52
C GLY A 242 7.61 13.64 6.13
N THR A 243 7.22 12.37 6.03
CA THR A 243 7.05 11.67 4.74
C THR A 243 5.76 10.86 4.68
N LYS A 244 4.98 11.08 3.64
CA LYS A 244 3.86 10.20 3.26
C LYS A 244 4.33 9.18 2.23
N VAL A 245 4.09 7.90 2.47
CA VAL A 245 4.48 6.82 1.57
C VAL A 245 3.25 6.25 0.88
N PHE A 246 3.33 6.10 -0.44
CA PHE A 246 2.35 5.39 -1.24
C PHE A 246 3.04 4.21 -1.94
N TYR A 247 2.72 3.00 -1.50
CA TYR A 247 2.98 1.81 -2.29
C TYR A 247 1.83 1.70 -3.28
N TYR A 248 2.14 1.75 -4.57
CA TYR A 248 1.11 1.80 -5.62
C TYR A 248 1.29 0.68 -6.64
N PRO A 249 0.19 0.17 -7.24
CA PRO A 249 0.27 -0.88 -8.25
C PRO A 249 0.92 -0.34 -9.52
N VAL A 250 1.90 -1.08 -10.08
CA VAL A 250 2.46 -0.76 -11.41
C VAL A 250 1.37 -0.72 -12.47
N ALA A 251 1.51 0.13 -13.46
CA ALA A 251 0.60 0.24 -14.57
C ALA A 251 0.69 -0.99 -15.51
N ASN A 252 -0.39 -1.33 -16.21
CA ASN A 252 -0.38 -2.41 -17.22
C ASN A 252 0.61 -2.14 -18.35
N GLU A 253 0.71 -0.88 -18.75
CA GLU A 253 1.65 -0.42 -19.76
C GLU A 253 3.11 -0.68 -19.36
N SER A 254 3.41 -0.71 -18.06
CA SER A 254 4.74 -1.07 -17.55
C SER A 254 4.98 -2.58 -17.54
N ILE A 255 3.91 -3.39 -17.44
CA ILE A 255 3.99 -4.85 -17.49
C ILE A 255 4.19 -5.35 -18.92
N ALA A 256 3.51 -4.75 -19.88
CA ALA A 256 3.55 -5.13 -21.29
C ALA A 256 3.74 -3.90 -22.20
N PRO A 257 4.91 -3.24 -22.15
CA PRO A 257 5.14 -1.99 -22.88
C PRO A 257 5.14 -2.15 -24.42
N GLU A 258 5.31 -3.38 -24.90
CA GLU A 258 5.31 -3.70 -26.33
C GLU A 258 3.90 -4.04 -26.87
N ASP A 259 2.90 -4.08 -25.99
CA ASP A 259 1.51 -4.38 -26.38
C ASP A 259 0.70 -3.08 -26.51
N PRO A 260 0.49 -2.57 -27.74
CA PRO A 260 -0.27 -1.34 -27.96
C PRO A 260 -1.76 -1.49 -27.64
N TYR A 261 -2.25 -2.74 -27.50
CA TYR A 261 -3.64 -3.02 -27.13
C TYR A 261 -3.85 -3.24 -25.63
N MET A 262 -2.80 -3.07 -24.81
CA MET A 262 -2.90 -3.26 -23.38
C MET A 262 -3.72 -2.11 -22.74
N PRO A 263 -4.94 -2.40 -22.22
CA PRO A 263 -5.75 -1.36 -21.60
C PRO A 263 -5.21 -0.99 -20.22
N ASN A 264 -5.46 0.24 -19.82
CA ASN A 264 -5.18 0.69 -18.46
C ASN A 264 -5.95 -0.16 -17.43
N ASP A 265 -5.30 -0.53 -16.32
CA ASP A 265 -5.87 -1.35 -15.24
C ASP A 265 -7.21 -0.85 -14.74
N PHE A 266 -7.30 0.47 -14.50
CA PHE A 266 -8.50 1.04 -13.90
C PHE A 266 -9.65 1.12 -14.89
N LEU A 267 -9.38 1.27 -16.17
CA LEU A 267 -10.39 1.12 -17.21
C LEU A 267 -11.03 -0.27 -17.13
N VAL A 268 -10.20 -1.32 -17.08
CA VAL A 268 -10.68 -2.70 -16.96
C VAL A 268 -11.41 -2.94 -15.63
N LEU A 269 -10.83 -2.53 -14.51
CA LEU A 269 -11.40 -2.72 -13.18
C LEU A 269 -12.74 -2.00 -13.00
N ARG A 270 -12.85 -0.77 -13.52
CA ARG A 270 -14.09 0.02 -13.44
C ARG A 270 -15.20 -0.61 -14.28
N HIS A 271 -14.91 -1.03 -15.49
CA HIS A 271 -15.88 -1.73 -16.31
C HIS A 271 -16.33 -3.07 -15.69
N LYS A 272 -15.38 -3.87 -15.19
CA LYS A 272 -15.71 -5.09 -14.43
C LYS A 272 -16.55 -4.81 -13.19
N ALA A 273 -16.24 -3.74 -12.45
CA ALA A 273 -16.99 -3.36 -11.26
C ALA A 273 -18.41 -2.93 -11.57
N LEU A 274 -18.65 -2.24 -12.68
CA LEU A 274 -19.98 -1.77 -13.10
C LEU A 274 -20.79 -2.83 -13.86
N GLY A 275 -20.16 -3.92 -14.30
CA GLY A 275 -20.83 -5.02 -15.01
C GLY A 275 -21.66 -5.97 -14.12
N ASP A 276 -22.19 -5.47 -13.00
CA ASP A 276 -23.01 -6.25 -12.05
C ASP A 276 -24.19 -5.42 -11.56
N GLU A 277 -25.40 -5.97 -11.60
CA GLU A 277 -26.63 -5.29 -11.26
C GLU A 277 -26.62 -4.74 -9.83
N MET A 278 -26.15 -5.51 -8.87
CA MET A 278 -26.16 -5.11 -7.47
C MET A 278 -25.18 -3.97 -7.23
N ARG A 279 -24.02 -4.01 -7.86
CA ARG A 279 -23.06 -2.90 -7.76
C ARG A 279 -23.57 -1.62 -8.41
N LEU A 280 -24.29 -1.71 -9.55
CA LEU A 280 -24.97 -0.56 -10.15
C LEU A 280 -26.03 0.03 -9.22
N ARG A 281 -26.81 -0.81 -8.53
CA ARG A 281 -27.77 -0.33 -7.49
C ARG A 281 -27.06 0.38 -6.34
N MET A 282 -25.91 -0.15 -5.89
CA MET A 282 -25.09 0.51 -4.86
C MET A 282 -24.57 1.86 -5.34
N VAL A 283 -24.03 1.91 -6.56
CA VAL A 283 -23.56 3.18 -7.17
C VAL A 283 -24.67 4.22 -7.18
N LYS A 284 -25.89 3.85 -7.59
CA LYS A 284 -27.06 4.74 -7.57
C LYS A 284 -27.38 5.24 -6.16
N LEU A 285 -27.40 4.36 -5.17
CA LEU A 285 -27.67 4.73 -3.78
C LEU A 285 -26.57 5.64 -3.20
N LEU A 286 -25.31 5.40 -3.56
CA LEU A 286 -24.16 6.20 -3.12
C LEU A 286 -24.06 7.54 -3.88
N PHE A 287 -24.63 7.63 -5.08
CA PHE A 287 -24.75 8.89 -5.82
C PHE A 287 -25.71 9.87 -5.12
N GLU A 288 -26.79 9.37 -4.54
CA GLU A 288 -27.74 10.19 -3.81
C GLU A 288 -27.12 10.77 -2.52
N LYS A 289 -26.42 9.95 -1.75
CA LYS A 289 -25.66 10.36 -0.54
C LYS A 289 -24.70 9.27 -0.07
N SER A 290 -23.71 9.66 0.75
CA SER A 290 -22.87 8.70 1.48
C SER A 290 -23.71 7.80 2.40
N ARG A 291 -23.33 6.54 2.54
CA ARG A 291 -24.06 5.54 3.33
C ARG A 291 -23.12 4.62 4.10
N SER A 292 -23.55 4.22 5.28
CA SER A 292 -22.88 3.17 6.06
C SER A 292 -23.17 1.78 5.49
N LEU A 293 -22.37 0.78 5.89
CA LEU A 293 -22.60 -0.63 5.55
C LEU A 293 -24.01 -1.09 5.99
N ASN A 294 -24.44 -0.67 7.18
CA ASN A 294 -25.75 -1.06 7.72
C ASN A 294 -26.91 -0.50 6.90
N GLU A 295 -26.84 0.76 6.47
CA GLU A 295 -27.87 1.38 5.61
C GLU A 295 -27.97 0.67 4.26
N LEU A 296 -26.84 0.36 3.61
CA LEU A 296 -26.82 -0.39 2.35
C LEU A 296 -27.40 -1.81 2.52
N THR A 297 -27.05 -2.47 3.61
CA THR A 297 -27.59 -3.79 3.96
C THR A 297 -29.12 -3.76 4.09
N GLY A 298 -29.66 -2.76 4.78
CA GLY A 298 -31.11 -2.58 4.96
C GLY A 298 -31.84 -2.26 3.66
N LEU A 299 -31.27 -1.37 2.83
CA LEU A 299 -31.90 -0.93 1.58
C LEU A 299 -31.90 -2.02 0.50
N LEU A 300 -30.80 -2.78 0.40
CA LEU A 300 -30.66 -3.83 -0.62
C LEU A 300 -31.15 -5.19 -0.16
N LYS A 301 -31.46 -5.35 1.12
CA LYS A 301 -31.96 -6.59 1.74
C LYS A 301 -31.02 -7.79 1.51
N LEU A 302 -29.71 -7.54 1.56
CA LEU A 302 -28.66 -8.56 1.43
C LEU A 302 -27.85 -8.68 2.71
N GLY A 303 -27.16 -9.81 2.89
CA GLY A 303 -26.28 -10.05 4.04
C GLY A 303 -25.09 -9.05 4.05
N LYS A 304 -24.63 -8.68 5.25
CA LYS A 304 -23.48 -7.76 5.43
C LYS A 304 -22.23 -8.20 4.67
N SER A 305 -21.94 -9.50 4.67
CA SER A 305 -20.77 -10.07 3.95
C SER A 305 -20.87 -9.86 2.44
N THR A 306 -22.05 -10.05 1.87
CA THR A 306 -22.31 -9.85 0.44
C THR A 306 -22.16 -8.37 0.07
N ILE A 307 -22.77 -7.47 0.84
CA ILE A 307 -22.63 -6.02 0.62
C ILE A 307 -21.16 -5.59 0.75
N HIS A 308 -20.46 -6.08 1.77
CA HIS A 308 -19.03 -5.78 1.97
C HIS A 308 -18.19 -6.27 0.78
N HIS A 309 -18.47 -7.46 0.24
CA HIS A 309 -17.79 -7.98 -0.94
C HIS A 309 -18.00 -7.07 -2.16
N HIS A 310 -19.24 -6.68 -2.47
CA HIS A 310 -19.51 -5.75 -3.58
C HIS A 310 -18.84 -4.38 -3.38
N LEU A 311 -18.88 -3.83 -2.16
CA LEU A 311 -18.20 -2.57 -1.84
C LEU A 311 -16.67 -2.69 -1.98
N LYS A 312 -16.09 -3.84 -1.64
CA LYS A 312 -14.67 -4.10 -1.81
C LYS A 312 -14.28 -4.04 -3.30
N ILE A 313 -15.10 -4.61 -4.21
CA ILE A 313 -14.88 -4.54 -5.66
C ILE A 313 -15.00 -3.09 -6.15
N LEU A 314 -16.01 -2.34 -5.74
CA LEU A 314 -16.16 -0.93 -6.10
C LEU A 314 -15.00 -0.07 -5.58
N ARG A 315 -14.46 -0.40 -4.41
CA ARG A 315 -13.29 0.29 -3.84
C ARG A 315 -11.99 -0.06 -4.58
N SER A 316 -11.78 -1.33 -4.96
CA SER A 316 -10.59 -1.71 -5.75
C SER A 316 -10.58 -1.01 -7.12
N ALA A 317 -11.75 -0.79 -7.71
CA ALA A 317 -11.94 -0.01 -8.93
C ALA A 317 -11.85 1.51 -8.72
N LYS A 318 -11.58 1.98 -7.51
CA LYS A 318 -11.51 3.41 -7.13
C LYS A 318 -12.81 4.19 -7.42
N LEU A 319 -13.94 3.53 -7.55
CA LEU A 319 -15.25 4.16 -7.72
C LEU A 319 -15.85 4.61 -6.38
N VAL A 320 -15.47 3.96 -5.28
CA VAL A 320 -15.98 4.23 -3.93
C VAL A 320 -14.81 4.36 -2.95
N GLU A 321 -14.92 5.27 -2.01
CA GLU A 321 -14.01 5.42 -0.88
C GLU A 321 -14.75 5.37 0.46
N VAL A 322 -14.01 5.24 1.57
CA VAL A 322 -14.58 5.29 2.92
C VAL A 322 -14.15 6.59 3.58
N LYS A 323 -15.13 7.37 4.07
CA LYS A 323 -14.92 8.58 4.87
C LYS A 323 -15.85 8.53 6.08
N ASN A 324 -15.31 8.72 7.28
CA ASN A 324 -16.09 8.73 8.52
C ASN A 324 -17.01 7.50 8.65
N SER A 325 -16.48 6.29 8.42
CA SER A 325 -17.22 5.02 8.43
C SER A 325 -18.36 4.90 7.43
N CYS A 326 -18.48 5.84 6.47
CA CYS A 326 -19.43 5.82 5.38
C CYS A 326 -18.74 5.61 4.03
N TYR A 327 -19.43 4.94 3.13
CA TYR A 327 -19.01 4.77 1.74
C TYR A 327 -19.45 5.98 0.92
N VAL A 328 -18.55 6.54 0.14
CA VAL A 328 -18.75 7.74 -0.67
C VAL A 328 -18.39 7.42 -2.11
N LEU A 329 -19.27 7.77 -3.06
CA LEU A 329 -19.02 7.61 -4.49
C LEU A 329 -18.04 8.69 -4.98
N LYS A 330 -17.02 8.27 -5.69
CA LYS A 330 -16.10 9.16 -6.42
C LYS A 330 -16.71 9.51 -7.78
N GLN A 331 -17.58 10.52 -7.82
CA GLN A 331 -18.33 10.88 -9.02
C GLN A 331 -17.44 11.15 -10.23
N HIS A 332 -16.30 11.83 -10.05
CA HIS A 332 -15.37 12.09 -11.12
C HIS A 332 -14.87 10.79 -11.78
N ALA A 333 -14.50 9.78 -10.96
CA ALA A 333 -14.04 8.50 -11.47
C ALA A 333 -15.13 7.70 -12.20
N LEU A 334 -16.39 7.97 -11.92
CA LEU A 334 -17.54 7.38 -12.65
C LEU A 334 -17.78 8.09 -13.99
N PHE A 335 -17.73 9.42 -14.00
CA PHE A 335 -18.05 10.21 -15.19
C PHE A 335 -16.90 10.28 -16.19
N SER A 336 -15.64 10.08 -15.78
CA SER A 336 -14.49 10.02 -16.70
C SER A 336 -14.40 8.71 -17.52
N LEU A 337 -15.22 7.70 -17.23
CA LEU A 337 -15.13 6.39 -17.88
C LEU A 337 -15.28 6.43 -19.40
N SER A 338 -16.19 7.26 -19.93
CA SER A 338 -16.37 7.39 -21.37
C SER A 338 -15.15 8.01 -22.04
N GLU A 339 -14.59 9.06 -21.43
CA GLU A 339 -13.38 9.72 -21.93
C GLU A 339 -12.17 8.78 -21.86
N GLU A 340 -12.03 8.02 -20.78
CA GLU A 340 -10.95 7.03 -20.61
C GLU A 340 -11.04 5.92 -21.66
N LEU A 341 -12.26 5.45 -21.98
CA LEU A 341 -12.50 4.46 -23.03
C LEU A 341 -12.20 5.03 -24.42
N GLU A 342 -12.65 6.26 -24.71
CA GLU A 342 -12.36 6.95 -25.97
C GLU A 342 -10.85 7.15 -26.16
N LEU A 343 -10.14 7.59 -25.12
CA LEU A 343 -8.69 7.73 -25.17
C LEU A 343 -7.99 6.41 -25.47
N TYR A 344 -8.42 5.30 -24.87
CA TYR A 344 -7.88 3.99 -25.12
C TYR A 344 -8.13 3.52 -26.55
N ILE A 345 -9.34 3.73 -27.10
CA ILE A 345 -9.70 3.30 -28.47
C ILE A 345 -8.95 4.11 -29.55
N HIS A 346 -8.63 5.37 -29.26
CA HIS A 346 -7.95 6.29 -30.17
C HIS A 346 -6.43 6.42 -29.91
N GLN A 347 -5.87 5.61 -29.03
CA GLN A 347 -4.42 5.47 -28.86
C GLN A 347 -3.85 4.77 -30.11
N ASP A 348 -3.06 5.51 -30.94
CA ASP A 348 -2.31 4.99 -32.08
C ASP A 348 -1.08 4.18 -31.65
#